data_36e2d5fe8f6ca6cc41dc895dc5bbd5b6
#
_entry.id   36e2d5fe8f6ca6cc41dc895dc5bbd5b6
#
_cell.length_a   1.000
_cell.length_b   1.000
_cell.length_c   1.000
_cell.angle_alpha   90.00
_cell.angle_beta   90.00
_cell.angle_gamma   90.00
#
_symmetry.space_group_name_H-M   'P 1'
#
loop_
_entity.id
_entity.type
_entity.pdbx_description
1 polymer ?
#
loop_
_entity_poly.entity_id
_entity_poly.type
_entity_poly.pdbx_seq_one_letter_code
_entity_poly.pdbx_strand_id
1 'polypeptide(L)'
;FEKIVEIEDLVSINKENTEITKLNESAGVEKVKLSNLSYDILKKGIEYSKLSNGSYDITIGPLVKLWSIGLEGAKVPSKDEINEAIGYIDYNNIEINDSTKEAFLTKEGMEVDLGSIAKGYAADEVVKILKQEGIRSAIIDLGGNIYALGSKNSDNNWNVGIQDPFSDRG
;
A
#
# COMPACT_ATOMS: atom_id res chain seq x y z
N PHE A 1 -11.72 3.90 13.92
CA PHE A 1 -10.42 4.53 13.67
C PHE A 1 -9.24 3.65 14.11
N GLU A 2 -9.33 2.91 15.23
CA GLU A 2 -8.27 2.05 15.76
C GLU A 2 -7.69 1.09 14.71
N LYS A 3 -8.57 0.46 13.89
CA LYS A 3 -8.13 -0.46 12.83
C LYS A 3 -7.30 0.21 11.73
N ILE A 4 -7.61 1.46 11.42
CA ILE A 4 -6.83 2.24 10.42
C ILE A 4 -5.45 2.58 10.99
N VAL A 5 -5.39 3.00 12.26
CA VAL A 5 -4.13 3.28 12.97
C VAL A 5 -3.27 2.01 13.08
N GLU A 6 -3.88 0.87 13.42
CA GLU A 6 -3.20 -0.43 13.47
C GLU A 6 -2.54 -0.77 12.13
N ILE A 7 -3.27 -0.60 11.02
CA ILE A 7 -2.74 -0.86 9.68
C ILE A 7 -1.57 0.09 9.38
N GLU A 8 -1.72 1.39 9.66
CA GLU A 8 -0.67 2.37 9.45
C GLU A 8 0.59 2.06 10.25
N ASP A 9 0.45 1.72 11.53
CA ASP A 9 1.57 1.40 12.43
C ASP A 9 2.34 0.13 12.00
N LEU A 10 1.70 -0.75 11.26
CA LEU A 10 2.31 -1.98 10.78
C LEU A 10 2.98 -1.82 9.40
N VAL A 11 2.40 -1.03 8.49
CA VAL A 11 2.83 -1.08 7.07
C VAL A 11 3.35 0.25 6.52
N SER A 12 3.27 1.37 7.25
CA SER A 12 3.74 2.66 6.77
C SER A 12 5.26 2.68 6.64
N ILE A 13 5.77 3.08 5.49
CA ILE A 13 7.21 3.33 5.29
C ILE A 13 7.64 4.72 5.80
N ASN A 14 6.68 5.57 6.16
CA ASN A 14 6.93 6.91 6.72
C ASN A 14 7.00 6.90 8.26
N LYS A 15 6.85 5.73 8.88
CA LYS A 15 7.02 5.51 10.32
C LYS A 15 8.21 4.60 10.56
N GLU A 16 8.97 4.88 11.61
CA GLU A 16 10.06 4.01 12.05
C GLU A 16 9.52 2.75 12.72
N ASN A 17 10.27 1.67 12.63
CA ASN A 17 9.99 0.40 13.32
C ASN A 17 8.67 -0.30 12.93
N THR A 18 8.08 0.01 11.79
CA THR A 18 6.97 -0.79 11.26
C THR A 18 7.46 -2.17 10.79
N GLU A 19 6.55 -3.10 10.57
CA GLU A 19 6.95 -4.43 10.05
C GLU A 19 7.53 -4.33 8.63
N ILE A 20 7.01 -3.40 7.81
CA ILE A 20 7.51 -3.19 6.44
C ILE A 20 8.86 -2.47 6.43
N THR A 21 9.10 -1.51 7.31
CA THR A 21 10.44 -0.90 7.42
C THR A 21 11.48 -1.93 7.86
N LYS A 22 11.16 -2.82 8.80
CA LYS A 22 12.04 -3.93 9.20
C LYS A 22 12.30 -4.90 8.04
N LEU A 23 11.28 -5.23 7.24
CA LEU A 23 11.45 -6.07 6.06
C LEU A 23 12.40 -5.41 5.04
N ASN A 24 12.25 -4.11 4.81
CA ASN A 24 13.11 -3.34 3.91
C ASN A 24 14.56 -3.27 4.42
N GLU A 25 14.75 -3.03 5.72
CA GLU A 25 16.08 -2.99 6.35
C GLU A 25 16.79 -4.35 6.33
N SER A 26 16.02 -5.45 6.29
CA SER A 26 16.54 -6.83 6.22
C SER A 26 16.72 -7.35 4.80
N ALA A 27 16.54 -6.50 3.77
CA ALA A 27 16.65 -6.90 2.37
C ALA A 27 18.04 -7.47 2.05
N GLY A 28 18.09 -8.65 1.43
CA GLY A 28 19.31 -9.37 1.11
C GLY A 28 19.99 -10.06 2.31
N VAL A 29 19.50 -9.87 3.53
CA VAL A 29 20.15 -10.35 4.77
C VAL A 29 19.38 -11.51 5.38
N GLU A 30 18.11 -11.30 5.77
CA GLU A 30 17.34 -12.32 6.48
C GLU A 30 15.82 -12.22 6.23
N LYS A 31 15.13 -13.31 6.54
CA LYS A 31 13.66 -13.38 6.54
C LYS A 31 13.08 -12.65 7.74
N VAL A 32 12.01 -11.93 7.51
CA VAL A 32 11.26 -11.23 8.56
C VAL A 32 9.91 -11.88 8.74
N LYS A 33 9.57 -12.20 10.00
CA LYS A 33 8.24 -12.67 10.36
C LYS A 33 7.30 -11.48 10.50
N LEU A 34 6.20 -11.52 9.75
CA LEU A 34 5.16 -10.50 9.74
C LEU A 34 3.95 -10.95 10.57
N SER A 35 3.18 -9.99 11.06
CA SER A 35 1.82 -10.25 11.53
C SER A 35 0.93 -10.77 10.40
N ASN A 36 -0.19 -11.40 10.73
CA ASN A 36 -1.15 -11.84 9.72
C ASN A 36 -1.59 -10.67 8.83
N LEU A 37 -1.81 -9.49 9.42
CA LEU A 37 -2.29 -8.31 8.70
C LEU A 37 -1.27 -7.80 7.69
N SER A 38 -0.03 -7.56 8.10
CA SER A 38 1.04 -7.10 7.19
C SER A 38 1.32 -8.14 6.10
N TYR A 39 1.31 -9.43 6.47
CA TYR A 39 1.50 -10.50 5.52
C TYR A 39 0.40 -10.55 4.45
N ASP A 40 -0.86 -10.41 4.86
CA ASP A 40 -2.00 -10.43 3.93
C ASP A 40 -1.96 -9.23 2.98
N ILE A 41 -1.60 -8.03 3.46
CA ILE A 41 -1.43 -6.84 2.60
C ILE A 41 -0.27 -7.04 1.62
N LEU A 42 0.90 -7.52 2.09
CA LEU A 42 2.05 -7.82 1.25
C LEU A 42 1.70 -8.84 0.16
N LYS A 43 1.07 -9.95 0.55
CA LYS A 43 0.63 -11.01 -0.38
C LYS A 43 -0.32 -10.46 -1.44
N LYS A 44 -1.26 -9.63 -1.03
CA LYS A 44 -2.19 -8.93 -1.94
C LYS A 44 -1.45 -8.04 -2.92
N GLY A 45 -0.46 -7.29 -2.45
CA GLY A 45 0.41 -6.48 -3.31
C GLY A 45 1.15 -7.31 -4.36
N ILE A 46 1.72 -8.45 -3.95
CA ILE A 46 2.37 -9.39 -4.88
C ILE A 46 1.36 -9.95 -5.91
N GLU A 47 0.14 -10.29 -5.49
CA GLU A 47 -0.91 -10.76 -6.39
C GLU A 47 -1.24 -9.72 -7.47
N TYR A 48 -1.38 -8.45 -7.10
CA TYR A 48 -1.62 -7.36 -8.06
C TYR A 48 -0.41 -7.07 -8.96
N SER A 49 0.81 -7.18 -8.43
CA SER A 49 2.03 -7.07 -9.23
C SER A 49 2.07 -8.15 -10.31
N LYS A 50 1.73 -9.39 -9.96
CA LYS A 50 1.60 -10.50 -10.92
C LYS A 50 0.47 -10.27 -11.93
N LEU A 51 -0.71 -9.87 -11.47
CA LEU A 51 -1.89 -9.65 -12.32
C LEU A 51 -1.65 -8.58 -13.38
N SER A 52 -0.87 -7.54 -13.04
CA SER A 52 -0.51 -6.44 -13.93
C SER A 52 0.72 -6.72 -14.79
N ASN A 53 1.34 -7.91 -14.69
CA ASN A 53 2.61 -8.25 -15.31
C ASN A 53 3.71 -7.22 -15.00
N GLY A 54 3.78 -6.76 -13.75
CA GLY A 54 4.78 -5.80 -13.27
C GLY A 54 4.51 -4.34 -13.64
N SER A 55 3.39 -4.02 -14.31
CA SER A 55 2.99 -2.61 -14.52
C SER A 55 2.65 -1.89 -13.21
N TYR A 56 2.22 -2.63 -12.21
CA TYR A 56 2.16 -2.29 -10.82
C TYR A 56 3.17 -3.16 -10.08
N ASP A 57 4.07 -2.58 -9.31
CA ASP A 57 5.07 -3.32 -8.56
C ASP A 57 5.26 -2.70 -7.18
N ILE A 58 5.01 -3.50 -6.14
CA ILE A 58 5.14 -3.04 -4.75
C ILE A 58 6.58 -2.85 -4.30
N THR A 59 7.58 -3.30 -5.08
CA THR A 59 9.00 -3.05 -4.78
C THR A 59 9.47 -1.67 -5.26
N ILE A 60 8.54 -0.78 -5.58
CA ILE A 60 8.77 0.60 -6.05
C ILE A 60 9.44 1.51 -5.01
N GLY A 61 9.59 1.05 -3.76
CA GLY A 61 10.11 1.81 -2.64
C GLY A 61 11.38 2.62 -2.95
N PRO A 62 12.41 2.07 -3.61
CA PRO A 62 13.61 2.83 -3.94
C PRO A 62 13.34 4.06 -4.80
N LEU A 63 12.42 3.99 -5.77
CA LEU A 63 12.02 5.15 -6.57
C LEU A 63 11.19 6.14 -5.77
N VAL A 64 10.24 5.69 -4.95
CA VAL A 64 9.44 6.57 -4.09
C VAL A 64 10.34 7.39 -3.18
N LYS A 65 11.32 6.74 -2.55
CA LYS A 65 12.31 7.37 -1.68
C LYS A 65 13.22 8.35 -2.42
N LEU A 66 13.65 8.00 -3.62
CA LEU A 66 14.51 8.82 -4.47
C LEU A 66 13.83 10.14 -4.89
N TRP A 67 12.55 10.10 -5.25
CA TRP A 67 11.77 11.28 -5.61
C TRP A 67 11.31 12.09 -4.42
N SER A 68 11.05 11.47 -3.27
CA SER A 68 10.59 12.08 -2.01
C SER A 68 9.41 13.04 -2.20
N ILE A 69 8.48 12.75 -3.12
CA ILE A 69 7.36 13.65 -3.47
C ILE A 69 6.51 13.94 -2.23
N GLY A 70 6.32 15.22 -1.92
CA GLY A 70 5.53 15.68 -0.77
C GLY A 70 6.29 15.66 0.56
N LEU A 71 7.57 15.31 0.57
CA LEU A 71 8.46 15.31 1.73
C LEU A 71 9.54 16.36 1.61
N GLU A 72 10.22 16.68 2.72
CA GLU A 72 11.43 17.50 2.70
C GLU A 72 12.52 16.82 1.87
N GLY A 73 13.14 17.55 0.94
CA GLY A 73 14.14 16.99 0.03
C GLY A 73 13.58 16.45 -1.30
N ALA A 74 12.30 16.68 -1.61
CA ALA A 74 11.73 16.34 -2.92
C ALA A 74 12.57 16.94 -4.06
N LYS A 75 12.93 16.09 -5.04
CA LYS A 75 13.76 16.48 -6.19
C LYS A 75 13.32 15.77 -7.45
N VAL A 76 13.77 16.28 -8.60
CA VAL A 76 13.74 15.52 -9.85
C VAL A 76 15.08 14.79 -9.97
N PRO A 77 15.11 13.46 -9.84
CA PRO A 77 16.36 12.70 -9.93
C PRO A 77 16.95 12.72 -11.35
N SER A 78 18.25 12.49 -11.42
CA SER A 78 18.94 12.26 -12.69
C SER A 78 18.54 10.91 -13.31
N LYS A 79 18.81 10.74 -14.62
CA LYS A 79 18.55 9.48 -15.30
C LYS A 79 19.38 8.31 -14.71
N ASP A 80 20.58 8.58 -14.26
CA ASP A 80 21.45 7.56 -13.69
C ASP A 80 20.94 7.09 -12.33
N GLU A 81 20.50 8.01 -11.44
CA GLU A 81 19.86 7.67 -10.18
C GLU A 81 18.56 6.86 -10.39
N ILE A 82 17.75 7.23 -11.39
CA ILE A 82 16.52 6.50 -11.73
C ILE A 82 16.87 5.08 -12.21
N ASN A 83 17.85 4.93 -13.12
CA ASN A 83 18.24 3.63 -13.65
C ASN A 83 18.82 2.71 -12.56
N GLU A 84 19.56 3.27 -11.61
CA GLU A 84 20.05 2.54 -10.45
C GLU A 84 18.90 2.04 -9.58
N ALA A 85 17.95 2.92 -9.22
CA ALA A 85 16.78 2.56 -8.42
C ALA A 85 15.90 1.50 -9.09
N ILE A 86 15.71 1.56 -10.41
CA ILE A 86 14.96 0.55 -11.18
C ILE A 86 15.60 -0.85 -11.05
N GLY A 87 16.91 -0.94 -10.89
CA GLY A 87 17.63 -2.22 -10.70
C GLY A 87 17.20 -3.01 -9.46
N TYR A 88 16.53 -2.37 -8.50
CA TYR A 88 16.01 -2.99 -7.29
C TYR A 88 14.51 -3.33 -7.35
N ILE A 89 13.83 -2.98 -8.46
CA ILE A 89 12.38 -3.14 -8.61
C ILE A 89 12.09 -4.42 -9.39
N ASP A 90 11.62 -5.43 -8.69
CA ASP A 90 11.13 -6.68 -9.27
C ASP A 90 10.42 -7.50 -8.18
N TYR A 91 9.10 -7.54 -8.22
CA TYR A 91 8.29 -8.31 -7.26
C TYR A 91 8.58 -9.81 -7.25
N ASN A 92 9.20 -10.36 -8.31
CA ASN A 92 9.59 -11.76 -8.34
C ASN A 92 10.74 -12.08 -7.36
N ASN A 93 11.44 -11.07 -6.87
CA ASN A 93 12.47 -11.18 -5.86
C ASN A 93 11.92 -11.09 -4.41
N ILE A 94 10.60 -11.19 -4.23
CA ILE A 94 9.97 -11.32 -2.91
C ILE A 94 9.64 -12.80 -2.69
N GLU A 95 10.25 -13.42 -1.70
CA GLU A 95 9.87 -14.74 -1.21
C GLU A 95 8.93 -14.61 -0.02
N ILE A 96 7.84 -15.38 -0.01
CA ILE A 96 6.90 -15.45 1.11
C ILE A 96 6.63 -16.89 1.51
N ASN A 97 6.34 -17.11 2.81
CA ASN A 97 5.95 -18.40 3.35
C ASN A 97 4.60 -18.31 4.07
N ASP A 98 3.58 -18.94 3.50
CA ASP A 98 2.21 -18.91 4.03
C ASP A 98 2.08 -19.54 5.41
N SER A 99 2.91 -20.54 5.73
CA SER A 99 2.83 -21.29 7.01
C SER A 99 3.46 -20.53 8.17
N THR A 100 4.60 -19.87 7.92
CA THR A 100 5.37 -19.15 8.96
C THR A 100 5.08 -17.66 8.98
N LYS A 101 4.40 -17.11 7.94
CA LYS A 101 4.18 -15.68 7.70
C LYS A 101 5.49 -14.90 7.58
N GLU A 102 6.51 -15.53 7.04
CA GLU A 102 7.80 -14.90 6.77
C GLU A 102 7.84 -14.35 5.36
N ALA A 103 8.51 -13.22 5.21
CA ALA A 103 8.84 -12.61 3.93
C ALA A 103 10.34 -12.34 3.83
N PHE A 104 10.88 -12.35 2.62
CA PHE A 104 12.28 -12.06 2.33
C PHE A 104 12.41 -11.31 1.02
N LEU A 105 13.11 -10.20 1.06
CA LEU A 105 13.54 -9.46 -0.13
C LEU A 105 14.92 -9.99 -0.51
N THR A 106 15.05 -10.66 -1.66
CA THR A 106 16.24 -11.47 -1.99
C THR A 106 17.48 -10.65 -2.33
N LYS A 107 17.34 -9.34 -2.59
CA LYS A 107 18.46 -8.47 -2.94
C LYS A 107 18.56 -7.31 -1.94
N GLU A 108 19.78 -7.02 -1.49
CA GLU A 108 20.08 -5.80 -0.76
C GLU A 108 19.67 -4.56 -1.57
N GLY A 109 19.10 -3.56 -0.92
CA GLY A 109 18.62 -2.32 -1.56
C GLY A 109 17.19 -2.40 -2.11
N MET A 110 16.53 -3.57 -2.10
CA MET A 110 15.09 -3.64 -2.36
C MET A 110 14.29 -2.99 -1.25
N GLU A 111 13.23 -2.30 -1.61
CA GLU A 111 12.28 -1.74 -0.65
C GLU A 111 10.84 -1.91 -1.16
N VAL A 112 9.98 -2.43 -0.28
CA VAL A 112 8.53 -2.53 -0.52
C VAL A 112 7.85 -1.26 -0.05
N ASP A 113 6.93 -0.74 -0.86
CA ASP A 113 5.98 0.32 -0.50
C ASP A 113 4.55 -0.19 -0.72
N LEU A 114 3.78 -0.27 0.37
CA LEU A 114 2.38 -0.71 0.37
C LEU A 114 1.38 0.45 0.37
N GLY A 115 1.82 1.70 0.27
CA GLY A 115 0.97 2.89 0.33
C GLY A 115 -0.12 2.92 -0.74
N SER A 116 0.14 2.34 -1.90
CA SER A 116 -0.82 2.25 -3.00
C SER A 116 -1.97 1.25 -2.74
N ILE A 117 -1.80 0.27 -1.85
CA ILE A 117 -2.80 -0.76 -1.56
C ILE A 117 -3.37 -0.63 -0.13
N ALA A 118 -2.60 -0.09 0.81
CA ALA A 118 -2.97 -0.05 2.23
C ALA A 118 -4.27 0.72 2.49
N LYS A 119 -4.54 1.81 1.75
CA LYS A 119 -5.79 2.58 1.91
C LYS A 119 -7.01 1.77 1.48
N GLY A 120 -6.92 1.06 0.35
CA GLY A 120 -8.00 0.17 -0.12
C GLY A 120 -8.25 -0.97 0.87
N TYR A 121 -7.18 -1.60 1.37
CA TYR A 121 -7.27 -2.63 2.38
C TYR A 121 -7.92 -2.12 3.69
N ALA A 122 -7.53 -0.94 4.14
CA ALA A 122 -8.13 -0.31 5.32
C ALA A 122 -9.63 -0.02 5.12
N ALA A 123 -10.03 0.43 3.94
CA ALA A 123 -11.44 0.63 3.60
C ALA A 123 -12.22 -0.69 3.68
N ASP A 124 -11.66 -1.79 3.15
CA ASP A 124 -12.28 -3.12 3.20
C ASP A 124 -12.45 -3.61 4.65
N GLU A 125 -11.45 -3.39 5.51
CA GLU A 125 -11.54 -3.74 6.94
C GLU A 125 -12.60 -2.90 7.66
N VAL A 126 -12.67 -1.59 7.40
CA VAL A 126 -13.73 -0.72 7.93
C VAL A 126 -15.11 -1.20 7.48
N VAL A 127 -15.26 -1.58 6.20
CA VAL A 127 -16.53 -2.14 5.68
C VAL A 127 -16.93 -3.42 6.42
N LYS A 128 -15.99 -4.30 6.73
CA LYS A 128 -16.26 -5.53 7.51
C LYS A 128 -16.83 -5.17 8.89
N ILE A 129 -16.19 -4.23 9.58
CA ILE A 129 -16.65 -3.76 10.90
C ILE A 129 -18.04 -3.15 10.79
N LEU A 130 -18.28 -2.24 9.84
CA LEU A 130 -19.58 -1.61 9.66
C LEU A 130 -20.70 -2.63 9.41
N LYS A 131 -20.42 -3.66 8.59
CA LYS A 131 -21.37 -4.74 8.35
C LYS A 131 -21.65 -5.58 9.59
N GLN A 132 -20.66 -5.84 10.44
CA GLN A 132 -20.82 -6.55 11.72
C GLN A 132 -21.70 -5.76 12.69
N GLU A 133 -21.58 -4.43 12.68
CA GLU A 133 -22.43 -3.51 13.46
C GLU A 133 -23.82 -3.28 12.82
N GLY A 134 -24.17 -4.00 11.77
CA GLY A 134 -25.47 -3.90 11.11
C GLY A 134 -25.64 -2.70 10.18
N ILE A 135 -24.58 -1.94 9.92
CA ILE A 135 -24.60 -0.79 9.02
C ILE A 135 -24.55 -1.30 7.58
N ARG A 136 -25.56 -0.93 6.78
CA ARG A 136 -25.71 -1.38 5.39
C ARG A 136 -25.46 -0.29 4.35
N SER A 137 -25.30 0.97 4.79
CA SER A 137 -25.12 2.11 3.91
C SER A 137 -24.13 3.09 4.54
N ALA A 138 -23.03 3.37 3.86
CA ALA A 138 -22.01 4.31 4.30
C ALA A 138 -21.13 4.76 3.13
N ILE A 139 -20.50 5.92 3.27
CA ILE A 139 -19.34 6.32 2.47
C ILE A 139 -18.12 6.32 3.40
N ILE A 140 -17.06 5.68 2.96
CA ILE A 140 -15.75 5.69 3.61
C ILE A 140 -14.81 6.47 2.70
N ASP A 141 -14.25 7.56 3.21
CA ASP A 141 -13.25 8.38 2.51
C ASP A 141 -11.94 8.34 3.30
N LEU A 142 -10.91 7.77 2.68
CA LEU A 142 -9.55 7.69 3.22
C LEU A 142 -8.61 8.54 2.35
N GLY A 143 -8.76 9.86 2.45
CA GLY A 143 -7.94 10.81 1.71
C GLY A 143 -8.13 10.70 0.18
N GLY A 144 -9.37 10.64 -0.26
CA GLY A 144 -9.75 10.52 -1.67
C GLY A 144 -9.88 9.07 -2.18
N ASN A 145 -9.48 8.07 -1.38
CA ASN A 145 -9.83 6.66 -1.65
C ASN A 145 -11.23 6.39 -1.11
N ILE A 146 -12.23 6.41 -1.99
CA ILE A 146 -13.64 6.34 -1.61
C ILE A 146 -14.19 4.93 -1.81
N TYR A 147 -14.83 4.41 -0.76
CA TYR A 147 -15.62 3.18 -0.80
C TYR A 147 -17.08 3.50 -0.49
N ALA A 148 -17.99 3.19 -1.40
CA ALA A 148 -19.43 3.33 -1.20
C ALA A 148 -20.04 1.98 -0.83
N LEU A 149 -20.44 1.82 0.42
CA LEU A 149 -21.15 0.65 0.94
C LEU A 149 -22.65 0.82 0.70
N GLY A 150 -23.27 -0.16 0.01
CA GLY A 150 -24.70 -0.15 -0.26
C GLY A 150 -25.16 1.04 -1.10
N SER A 151 -26.38 1.53 -0.84
CA SER A 151 -26.98 2.67 -1.52
C SER A 151 -27.35 3.77 -0.53
N LYS A 152 -27.47 5.01 -1.00
CA LYS A 152 -27.81 6.17 -0.16
C LYS A 152 -29.15 5.99 0.58
N ASN A 153 -30.14 5.42 -0.13
CA ASN A 153 -31.43 4.96 0.41
C ASN A 153 -32.00 3.88 -0.52
N SER A 154 -33.22 3.39 -0.26
CA SER A 154 -33.85 2.33 -1.05
C SER A 154 -33.90 2.58 -2.55
N ASP A 155 -33.94 3.85 -2.96
CA ASP A 155 -34.24 4.23 -4.35
C ASP A 155 -33.11 4.98 -5.03
N ASN A 156 -32.03 5.35 -4.31
CA ASN A 156 -30.95 6.17 -4.85
C ASN A 156 -29.56 5.59 -4.56
N ASN A 157 -28.74 5.52 -5.60
CA ASN A 157 -27.32 5.21 -5.50
C ASN A 157 -26.53 6.39 -4.89
N TRP A 158 -25.34 6.09 -4.40
CA TRP A 158 -24.37 7.10 -4.03
C TRP A 158 -23.88 7.84 -5.27
N ASN A 159 -23.78 9.16 -5.20
CA ASN A 159 -23.14 9.98 -6.21
C ASN A 159 -21.79 10.45 -5.66
N VAL A 160 -20.70 10.08 -6.33
CA VAL A 160 -19.35 10.49 -5.98
C VAL A 160 -18.82 11.40 -7.08
N GLY A 161 -18.48 12.65 -6.71
CA GLY A 161 -17.86 13.60 -7.63
C GLY A 161 -16.39 13.25 -7.84
N ILE A 162 -15.95 13.29 -9.10
CA ILE A 162 -14.55 13.19 -9.47
C ILE A 162 -14.10 14.55 -9.96
N GLN A 163 -13.01 15.09 -9.37
CA GLN A 163 -12.42 16.35 -9.81
C GLN A 163 -11.90 16.22 -11.24
N ASP A 164 -12.34 17.13 -12.10
CA ASP A 164 -11.75 17.26 -13.43
C ASP A 164 -10.31 17.75 -13.30
N PRO A 165 -9.31 16.99 -13.78
CA PRO A 165 -7.91 17.35 -13.65
C PRO A 165 -7.51 18.61 -14.44
N PHE A 166 -8.36 19.03 -15.37
CA PHE A 166 -8.12 20.19 -16.24
C PHE A 166 -8.92 21.44 -15.85
N SER A 167 -9.74 21.35 -14.80
CA SER A 167 -10.49 22.49 -14.27
C SER A 167 -9.93 22.97 -12.93
N ASP A 168 -10.14 24.25 -12.64
CA ASP A 168 -9.80 24.80 -11.33
C ASP A 168 -10.57 24.05 -10.23
N ARG A 169 -9.91 23.86 -9.10
CA ARG A 169 -10.57 23.28 -7.92
C ARG A 169 -11.63 24.27 -7.44
N GLY A 170 -12.89 23.84 -7.55
CA GLY A 170 -14.05 24.59 -7.05
C GLY A 170 -14.22 24.49 -5.55
#